data_b582cb46c32ffb0217874613a7849b39
#
_entry.id   b582cb46c32ffb0217874613a7849b39
#
_cell.length_a   1.000
_cell.length_b   1.000
_cell.length_c   1.000
_cell.angle_alpha   90.00
_cell.angle_beta   90.00
_cell.angle_gamma   90.00
#
_symmetry.space_group_name_H-M   'P 1'
#
loop_
_entity.id
_entity.type
_entity.pdbx_description
1 polymer ?
#
loop_
_entity_poly.entity_id
_entity_poly.type
_entity_poly.pdbx_seq_one_letter_code
_entity_poly.pdbx_strand_id
1 'polypeptide(L)'
;MQVATILLSAVALVSALPAPTGIPSTATAKSLLNSLTVAQSLSGDGYSRDLFPHWITQSGSCNIREYVLQRDGSNVETNSACNAVSGSWTSPYDGATWTSASNIDIDHMVPLKNAWISGASQWDTPKRQQFANDITRPQLWAVTNSVNRQKSDGSPDSWVPPLASFYCTYAKSWVQVKSYWALTITGAEKSALGNMLNTC
;
A
#
# COMPACT_ATOMS: atom_id res chain seq x y z
N MET A 1 54.33 22.98 16.61
CA MET A 1 52.91 23.29 16.57
C MET A 1 52.22 22.27 15.64
N GLN A 2 51.49 21.31 16.26
CA GLN A 2 50.70 20.32 15.48
C GLN A 2 49.31 20.90 15.24
N VAL A 3 48.92 21.01 13.96
CA VAL A 3 47.59 21.45 13.59
C VAL A 3 46.72 20.19 13.51
N ALA A 4 45.78 20.05 14.45
CA ALA A 4 44.80 18.96 14.42
C ALA A 4 43.70 19.33 13.40
N THR A 5 43.62 18.55 12.34
CA THR A 5 42.53 18.65 11.36
C THR A 5 41.31 17.91 11.87
N ILE A 6 40.27 18.65 12.23
CA ILE A 6 38.95 18.04 12.63
C ILE A 6 38.18 17.75 11.34
N LEU A 7 38.01 16.47 11.05
CA LEU A 7 37.11 16.00 10.00
C LEU A 7 35.66 16.04 10.52
N LEU A 8 34.87 17.00 10.06
CA LEU A 8 33.40 16.98 10.25
C LEU A 8 32.76 15.96 9.31
N SER A 9 32.31 14.85 9.86
CA SER A 9 31.49 13.90 9.13
C SER A 9 30.06 14.46 9.03
N ALA A 10 29.65 14.87 7.83
CA ALA A 10 28.26 15.25 7.55
C ALA A 10 27.40 13.97 7.52
N VAL A 11 26.57 13.75 8.55
CA VAL A 11 25.52 12.73 8.52
C VAL A 11 24.38 13.26 7.65
N ALA A 12 24.22 12.72 6.45
CA ALA A 12 23.06 12.98 5.63
C ALA A 12 21.82 12.37 6.30
N LEU A 13 20.91 13.23 6.77
CA LEU A 13 19.57 12.81 7.21
C LEU A 13 18.80 12.36 5.96
N VAL A 14 18.69 11.06 5.76
CA VAL A 14 17.76 10.50 4.79
C VAL A 14 16.37 10.60 5.41
N SER A 15 15.59 11.60 4.97
CA SER A 15 14.16 11.64 5.29
C SER A 15 13.50 10.41 4.71
N ALA A 16 12.87 9.59 5.57
CA ALA A 16 12.03 8.51 5.10
C ALA A 16 10.87 9.10 4.28
N LEU A 17 10.56 8.47 3.14
CA LEU A 17 9.39 8.85 2.35
C LEU A 17 8.12 8.67 3.21
N PRO A 18 7.12 9.57 3.06
CA PRO A 18 5.82 9.39 3.68
C PRO A 18 5.25 8.01 3.34
N ALA A 19 4.73 7.30 4.33
CA ALA A 19 4.24 5.95 4.16
C ALA A 19 3.00 5.70 5.04
N PRO A 20 2.12 4.76 4.66
CA PRO A 20 1.01 4.36 5.51
C PRO A 20 1.46 3.86 6.87
N THR A 21 0.59 4.03 7.87
CA THR A 21 0.80 3.48 9.21
C THR A 21 0.58 1.96 9.25
N GLY A 22 1.02 1.32 10.34
CA GLY A 22 0.71 -0.09 10.61
C GLY A 22 1.57 -1.10 9.84
N ILE A 23 2.67 -0.69 9.18
CA ILE A 23 3.63 -1.62 8.57
C ILE A 23 4.36 -2.36 9.70
N PRO A 24 4.27 -3.71 9.75
CA PRO A 24 4.87 -4.47 10.85
C PRO A 24 6.40 -4.57 10.73
N SER A 25 7.06 -4.95 11.82
CA SER A 25 8.45 -5.38 11.75
C SER A 25 8.61 -6.63 10.87
N THR A 26 9.80 -6.90 10.35
CA THR A 26 10.07 -8.09 9.56
C THR A 26 9.76 -9.38 10.33
N ALA A 27 10.13 -9.45 11.62
CA ALA A 27 9.83 -10.60 12.45
C ALA A 27 8.31 -10.81 12.63
N THR A 28 7.57 -9.73 12.89
CA THR A 28 6.11 -9.76 12.99
C THR A 28 5.47 -10.20 11.66
N ALA A 29 5.92 -9.64 10.52
CA ALA A 29 5.41 -10.02 9.20
C ALA A 29 5.63 -11.50 8.88
N LYS A 30 6.82 -12.05 9.19
CA LYS A 30 7.10 -13.49 9.02
C LYS A 30 6.18 -14.35 9.91
N SER A 31 5.95 -13.95 11.16
CA SER A 31 5.01 -14.65 12.05
C SER A 31 3.57 -14.60 11.50
N LEU A 32 3.10 -13.42 11.06
CA LEU A 32 1.78 -13.26 10.46
C LEU A 32 1.63 -14.11 9.19
N LEU A 33 2.64 -14.10 8.28
CA LEU A 33 2.63 -14.93 7.07
C LEU A 33 2.49 -16.42 7.39
N ASN A 34 3.17 -16.90 8.44
CA ASN A 34 3.08 -18.28 8.86
C ASN A 34 1.68 -18.64 9.38
N SER A 35 1.00 -17.72 10.05
CA SER A 35 -0.34 -17.92 10.65
C SER A 35 -1.49 -17.73 9.66
N LEU A 36 -1.25 -17.15 8.47
CA LEU A 36 -2.30 -17.00 7.45
C LEU A 36 -2.83 -18.35 6.98
N THR A 37 -4.14 -18.46 6.91
CA THR A 37 -4.82 -19.65 6.38
C THR A 37 -4.55 -19.78 4.88
N VAL A 38 -3.92 -20.90 4.49
CA VAL A 38 -3.70 -21.23 3.07
C VAL A 38 -4.95 -21.96 2.54
N ALA A 39 -5.52 -21.42 1.46
CA ALA A 39 -6.68 -22.00 0.78
C ALA A 39 -6.62 -21.74 -0.72
N GLN A 40 -7.40 -22.48 -1.49
CA GLN A 40 -7.67 -22.15 -2.90
C GLN A 40 -8.51 -20.87 -2.96
N SER A 41 -8.30 -20.07 -3.99
CA SER A 41 -9.12 -18.89 -4.26
C SER A 41 -10.59 -19.31 -4.47
N LEU A 42 -11.49 -18.54 -3.86
CA LEU A 42 -12.92 -18.64 -4.15
C LEU A 42 -13.22 -18.18 -5.58
N SER A 43 -14.44 -18.47 -6.08
CA SER A 43 -14.87 -17.95 -7.37
C SER A 43 -14.85 -16.42 -7.38
N GLY A 44 -14.47 -15.87 -8.53
CA GLY A 44 -14.61 -14.43 -8.83
C GLY A 44 -16.03 -14.03 -9.28
N ASP A 45 -16.95 -14.99 -9.38
CA ASP A 45 -18.30 -14.72 -9.83
C ASP A 45 -19.01 -13.72 -8.91
N GLY A 46 -19.80 -12.85 -9.51
CA GLY A 46 -20.53 -11.81 -8.80
C GLY A 46 -19.63 -10.66 -8.28
N TYR A 47 -18.32 -10.68 -8.52
CA TYR A 47 -17.48 -9.53 -8.16
C TYR A 47 -17.83 -8.29 -8.99
N SER A 48 -18.03 -7.18 -8.29
CA SER A 48 -18.00 -5.83 -8.86
C SER A 48 -17.23 -4.92 -7.91
N ARG A 49 -16.47 -3.99 -8.47
CA ARG A 49 -15.78 -2.96 -7.67
C ARG A 49 -16.76 -2.14 -6.83
N ASP A 50 -17.99 -1.93 -7.33
CA ASP A 50 -19.03 -1.16 -6.65
C ASP A 50 -19.54 -1.82 -5.36
N LEU A 51 -19.30 -3.12 -5.18
CA LEU A 51 -19.58 -3.82 -3.93
C LEU A 51 -18.66 -3.44 -2.77
N PHE A 52 -17.60 -2.67 -3.08
CA PHE A 52 -16.67 -2.09 -2.14
C PHE A 52 -16.78 -0.56 -2.19
N PRO A 53 -17.76 0.07 -1.55
CA PRO A 53 -17.87 1.52 -1.55
C PRO A 53 -16.56 2.15 -1.05
N HIS A 54 -15.89 2.91 -1.90
CA HIS A 54 -14.59 3.50 -1.62
C HIS A 54 -14.61 5.00 -1.89
N TRP A 55 -13.56 5.68 -1.45
CA TRP A 55 -13.43 7.14 -1.49
C TRP A 55 -14.55 7.84 -0.71
N ILE A 56 -14.97 7.26 0.44
CA ILE A 56 -15.92 7.91 1.34
C ILE A 56 -15.34 9.20 1.91
N THR A 57 -16.21 10.12 2.32
CA THR A 57 -15.78 11.34 3.01
C THR A 57 -15.08 10.98 4.31
N GLN A 58 -13.87 11.49 4.50
CA GLN A 58 -13.07 11.30 5.69
C GLN A 58 -13.26 12.45 6.69
N SER A 59 -13.21 13.68 6.19
CA SER A 59 -13.35 14.88 7.04
C SER A 59 -13.64 16.09 6.16
N GLY A 60 -14.63 16.91 6.53
CA GLY A 60 -15.01 18.10 5.75
C GLY A 60 -15.34 17.75 4.30
N SER A 61 -14.66 18.37 3.34
CA SER A 61 -14.76 18.08 1.91
C SER A 61 -13.80 16.99 1.42
N CYS A 62 -12.91 16.49 2.30
CA CYS A 62 -11.88 15.53 1.95
C CYS A 62 -12.43 14.10 1.95
N ASN A 63 -12.30 13.40 0.86
CA ASN A 63 -12.51 11.95 0.79
C ASN A 63 -11.20 11.19 1.10
N ILE A 64 -11.28 9.86 1.15
CA ILE A 64 -10.14 9.00 1.45
C ILE A 64 -9.00 9.16 0.41
N ARG A 65 -9.31 9.36 -0.88
CA ARG A 65 -8.28 9.59 -1.91
C ARG A 65 -7.48 10.86 -1.60
N GLU A 66 -8.18 11.96 -1.33
CA GLU A 66 -7.55 13.25 -1.03
C GLU A 66 -6.73 13.18 0.28
N TYR A 67 -7.23 12.46 1.28
CA TYR A 67 -6.50 12.20 2.51
C TYR A 67 -5.17 11.46 2.23
N VAL A 68 -5.19 10.40 1.42
CA VAL A 68 -3.98 9.62 1.09
C VAL A 68 -3.00 10.46 0.27
N LEU A 69 -3.47 11.28 -0.68
CA LEU A 69 -2.60 12.20 -1.42
C LEU A 69 -1.89 13.18 -0.49
N GLN A 70 -2.58 13.73 0.52
CA GLN A 70 -1.96 14.61 1.50
C GLN A 70 -0.99 13.88 2.43
N ARG A 71 -1.31 12.66 2.84
CA ARG A 71 -0.45 11.83 3.70
C ARG A 71 0.87 11.43 3.02
N ASP A 72 0.80 11.02 1.74
CA ASP A 72 1.91 10.39 1.02
C ASP A 72 2.69 11.38 0.14
N GLY A 73 2.22 12.62 0.03
CA GLY A 73 2.91 13.68 -0.70
C GLY A 73 3.74 14.60 0.21
N SER A 74 4.60 15.36 -0.42
CA SER A 74 5.38 16.44 0.22
C SER A 74 4.89 17.79 -0.29
N ASN A 75 4.76 18.77 0.62
CA ASN A 75 4.31 20.14 0.30
C ASN A 75 2.98 20.16 -0.48
N VAL A 76 2.05 19.31 -0.07
CA VAL A 76 0.75 19.21 -0.72
C VAL A 76 -0.14 20.38 -0.30
N GLU A 77 -0.60 21.16 -1.28
CA GLU A 77 -1.61 22.19 -1.08
C GLU A 77 -2.94 21.73 -1.65
N THR A 78 -4.03 22.08 -0.98
CA THR A 78 -5.39 21.73 -1.41
C THR A 78 -6.25 22.99 -1.58
N ASN A 79 -7.21 22.90 -2.49
CA ASN A 79 -8.25 23.93 -2.60
C ASN A 79 -9.38 23.70 -1.57
N SER A 80 -10.40 24.55 -1.58
CA SER A 80 -11.56 24.48 -0.66
C SER A 80 -12.39 23.17 -0.81
N ALA A 81 -12.27 22.50 -1.96
CA ALA A 81 -12.89 21.19 -2.23
C ALA A 81 -11.98 20.02 -1.84
N CYS A 82 -10.85 20.30 -1.17
CA CYS A 82 -9.82 19.33 -0.76
C CYS A 82 -9.02 18.69 -1.91
N ASN A 83 -9.19 19.12 -3.15
CA ASN A 83 -8.39 18.59 -4.26
C ASN A 83 -6.96 19.07 -4.15
N ALA A 84 -5.98 18.17 -4.28
CA ALA A 84 -4.58 18.52 -4.33
C ALA A 84 -4.28 19.35 -5.59
N VAL A 85 -3.84 20.62 -5.40
CA VAL A 85 -3.52 21.59 -6.48
C VAL A 85 -2.03 21.72 -6.70
N SER A 86 -1.19 21.41 -5.73
CA SER A 86 0.26 21.31 -5.82
C SER A 86 0.78 20.23 -4.88
N GLY A 87 2.02 19.82 -5.08
CA GLY A 87 2.68 18.82 -4.24
C GLY A 87 3.71 18.02 -5.01
N SER A 88 4.36 17.08 -4.32
CA SER A 88 5.28 16.13 -4.93
C SER A 88 5.07 14.75 -4.32
N TRP A 89 4.94 13.74 -5.17
CA TRP A 89 4.68 12.34 -4.77
C TRP A 89 5.75 11.44 -5.38
N THR A 90 6.49 10.73 -4.53
CA THR A 90 7.42 9.69 -4.98
C THR A 90 6.75 8.33 -4.81
N SER A 91 6.47 7.68 -5.92
CA SER A 91 5.84 6.36 -5.93
C SER A 91 6.78 5.30 -5.38
N PRO A 92 6.39 4.53 -4.37
CA PRO A 92 7.21 3.44 -3.83
C PRO A 92 7.31 2.25 -4.78
N TYR A 93 6.44 2.14 -5.79
CA TYR A 93 6.44 1.01 -6.72
C TYR A 93 7.55 1.07 -7.76
N ASP A 94 7.91 2.25 -8.21
CA ASP A 94 8.88 2.49 -9.29
C ASP A 94 9.93 3.57 -8.98
N GLY A 95 9.79 4.28 -7.86
CA GLY A 95 10.68 5.37 -7.47
C GLY A 95 10.49 6.66 -8.26
N ALA A 96 9.52 6.72 -9.17
CA ALA A 96 9.24 7.93 -9.95
C ALA A 96 8.61 9.03 -9.07
N THR A 97 9.01 10.27 -9.31
CA THR A 97 8.47 11.45 -8.61
C THR A 97 7.59 12.26 -9.56
N TRP A 98 6.41 12.61 -9.10
CA TRP A 98 5.39 13.33 -9.83
C TRP A 98 4.98 14.59 -9.08
N THR A 99 4.76 15.69 -9.82
CA THR A 99 4.30 16.97 -9.27
C THR A 99 2.83 17.26 -9.57
N SER A 100 2.15 16.36 -10.26
CA SER A 100 0.71 16.44 -10.53
C SER A 100 -0.01 15.24 -9.92
N ALA A 101 -1.04 15.48 -9.11
CA ALA A 101 -1.89 14.44 -8.52
C ALA A 101 -2.62 13.59 -9.57
N SER A 102 -2.74 14.07 -10.83
CA SER A 102 -3.34 13.31 -11.93
C SER A 102 -2.49 12.12 -12.40
N ASN A 103 -1.19 12.12 -12.09
CA ASN A 103 -0.27 11.02 -12.38
C ASN A 103 -0.21 9.97 -11.28
N ILE A 104 -0.97 10.20 -10.19
CA ILE A 104 -1.00 9.34 -9.01
C ILE A 104 -2.36 8.67 -8.87
N ASP A 105 -2.35 7.35 -8.76
CA ASP A 105 -3.49 6.57 -8.29
C ASP A 105 -3.32 6.23 -6.80
N ILE A 106 -4.44 5.99 -6.11
CA ILE A 106 -4.41 5.35 -4.80
C ILE A 106 -4.69 3.86 -5.02
N ASP A 107 -3.64 3.07 -4.82
CA ASP A 107 -3.73 1.62 -4.94
C ASP A 107 -4.19 0.99 -3.63
N HIS A 108 -5.01 -0.06 -3.77
CA HIS A 108 -5.28 -1.00 -2.69
C HIS A 108 -4.16 -2.05 -2.67
N MET A 109 -3.32 -2.06 -1.64
CA MET A 109 -2.22 -3.03 -1.47
C MET A 109 -2.71 -4.45 -1.79
N VAL A 110 -3.75 -4.91 -1.11
CA VAL A 110 -4.51 -6.10 -1.48
C VAL A 110 -5.68 -5.64 -2.35
N PRO A 111 -5.68 -5.94 -3.67
CA PRO A 111 -6.74 -5.54 -4.58
C PRO A 111 -8.13 -5.99 -4.12
N LEU A 112 -9.15 -5.19 -4.42
CA LEU A 112 -10.53 -5.49 -4.00
C LEU A 112 -11.00 -6.86 -4.53
N LYS A 113 -10.62 -7.23 -5.76
CA LYS A 113 -10.93 -8.53 -6.33
C LYS A 113 -10.14 -9.66 -5.64
N ASN A 114 -8.86 -9.42 -5.31
CA ASN A 114 -8.09 -10.40 -4.52
C ASN A 114 -8.75 -10.62 -3.16
N ALA A 115 -9.17 -9.56 -2.47
CA ALA A 115 -9.92 -9.68 -1.22
C ALA A 115 -11.22 -10.49 -1.41
N TRP A 116 -11.98 -10.23 -2.49
CA TRP A 116 -13.22 -10.95 -2.82
C TRP A 116 -12.99 -12.46 -2.87
N ILE A 117 -12.02 -12.91 -3.67
CA ILE A 117 -11.70 -14.33 -3.84
C ILE A 117 -10.95 -14.93 -2.64
N SER A 118 -10.55 -14.10 -1.67
CA SER A 118 -9.87 -14.51 -0.43
C SER A 118 -10.80 -14.50 0.79
N GLY A 119 -12.13 -14.31 0.60
CA GLY A 119 -13.13 -14.37 1.66
C GLY A 119 -14.04 -13.15 1.77
N ALA A 120 -13.69 -11.99 1.19
CA ALA A 120 -14.52 -10.79 1.29
C ALA A 120 -15.87 -10.90 0.54
N SER A 121 -16.04 -11.89 -0.33
CA SER A 121 -17.34 -12.23 -0.93
C SER A 121 -18.40 -12.58 0.11
N GLN A 122 -17.98 -13.07 1.29
CA GLN A 122 -18.85 -13.43 2.41
C GLN A 122 -19.14 -12.26 3.37
N TRP A 123 -18.50 -11.10 3.17
CA TRP A 123 -18.70 -9.95 4.04
C TRP A 123 -19.96 -9.19 3.66
N ASP A 124 -20.51 -8.45 4.62
CA ASP A 124 -21.52 -7.42 4.36
C ASP A 124 -20.89 -6.18 3.70
N THR A 125 -21.73 -5.32 3.16
CA THR A 125 -21.28 -4.08 2.51
C THR A 125 -20.53 -3.14 3.45
N PRO A 126 -20.95 -2.92 4.71
CA PRO A 126 -20.19 -2.10 5.66
C PRO A 126 -18.74 -2.59 5.86
N LYS A 127 -18.52 -3.89 5.98
CA LYS A 127 -17.17 -4.45 6.16
C LYS A 127 -16.32 -4.27 4.89
N ARG A 128 -16.89 -4.50 3.70
CA ARG A 128 -16.21 -4.22 2.42
C ARG A 128 -15.85 -2.74 2.28
N GLN A 129 -16.74 -1.84 2.70
CA GLN A 129 -16.46 -0.40 2.73
C GLN A 129 -15.31 -0.05 3.67
N GLN A 130 -15.28 -0.62 4.88
CA GLN A 130 -14.18 -0.40 5.82
C GLN A 130 -12.84 -0.88 5.24
N PHE A 131 -12.80 -2.05 4.61
CA PHE A 131 -11.61 -2.57 3.96
C PHE A 131 -11.12 -1.66 2.84
N ALA A 132 -12.02 -1.19 1.99
CA ALA A 132 -11.68 -0.35 0.83
C ALA A 132 -11.22 1.06 1.22
N ASN A 133 -11.48 1.50 2.45
CA ASN A 133 -11.12 2.82 2.97
C ASN A 133 -10.17 2.76 4.18
N ASP A 134 -9.47 1.65 4.35
CA ASP A 134 -8.62 1.43 5.52
C ASP A 134 -7.33 2.26 5.45
N ILE A 135 -7.29 3.34 6.23
CA ILE A 135 -6.13 4.24 6.38
C ILE A 135 -5.28 3.94 7.61
N THR A 136 -5.68 2.97 8.43
CA THR A 136 -4.99 2.62 9.68
C THR A 136 -4.07 1.40 9.53
N ARG A 137 -4.17 0.69 8.42
CA ARG A 137 -3.25 -0.36 7.96
C ARG A 137 -2.66 0.06 6.61
N PRO A 138 -1.58 -0.58 6.16
CA PRO A 138 -0.91 -0.20 4.92
C PRO A 138 -1.65 -0.71 3.67
N GLN A 139 -2.98 -0.43 3.61
CA GLN A 139 -3.85 -0.85 2.51
C GLN A 139 -3.87 0.14 1.35
N LEU A 140 -3.73 1.44 1.62
CA LEU A 140 -3.87 2.48 0.61
C LEU A 140 -2.53 3.20 0.39
N TRP A 141 -2.07 3.25 -0.86
CA TRP A 141 -0.77 3.80 -1.26
C TRP A 141 -0.90 4.73 -2.45
N ALA A 142 -0.27 5.91 -2.39
CA ALA A 142 -0.13 6.80 -3.53
C ALA A 142 1.00 6.30 -4.44
N VAL A 143 0.68 5.91 -5.67
CA VAL A 143 1.61 5.26 -6.60
C VAL A 143 1.45 5.82 -8.02
N THR A 144 2.48 5.63 -8.87
CA THR A 144 2.41 5.96 -10.30
C THR A 144 1.20 5.27 -10.97
N ASN A 145 0.32 6.05 -11.59
CA ASN A 145 -0.93 5.53 -12.15
C ASN A 145 -0.74 4.43 -13.22
N SER A 146 0.26 4.57 -14.09
CA SER A 146 0.55 3.55 -15.13
C SER A 146 1.03 2.23 -14.51
N VAL A 147 1.79 2.28 -13.41
CA VAL A 147 2.28 1.10 -12.69
C VAL A 147 1.13 0.44 -11.92
N ASN A 148 0.24 1.25 -11.32
CA ASN A 148 -0.97 0.74 -10.68
C ASN A 148 -1.86 -0.05 -11.67
N ARG A 149 -2.04 0.48 -12.89
CA ARG A 149 -2.81 -0.21 -13.94
C ARG A 149 -2.15 -1.51 -14.38
N GLN A 150 -0.81 -1.59 -14.39
CA GLN A 150 -0.08 -2.83 -14.65
C GLN A 150 -0.28 -3.86 -13.53
N LYS A 151 -0.29 -3.41 -12.26
CA LYS A 151 -0.62 -4.28 -11.12
C LYS A 151 -2.03 -4.83 -11.23
N SER A 152 -3.00 -3.98 -11.53
CA SER A 152 -4.42 -4.37 -11.63
C SER A 152 -4.86 -5.19 -10.39
N ASP A 153 -5.45 -6.37 -10.60
CA ASP A 153 -5.85 -7.30 -9.54
C ASP A 153 -4.75 -8.31 -9.14
N GLY A 154 -3.51 -8.08 -9.61
CA GLY A 154 -2.38 -9.01 -9.43
C GLY A 154 -2.00 -9.23 -7.97
N SER A 155 -1.74 -10.49 -7.64
CA SER A 155 -1.17 -10.93 -6.36
C SER A 155 0.37 -11.03 -6.45
N PRO A 156 1.10 -11.13 -5.32
CA PRO A 156 2.57 -11.14 -5.31
C PRO A 156 3.23 -12.25 -6.12
N ASP A 157 2.53 -13.31 -6.45
CA ASP A 157 2.98 -14.41 -7.33
C ASP A 157 2.78 -14.11 -8.82
N SER A 158 1.97 -13.10 -9.16
CA SER A 158 1.68 -12.70 -10.55
C SER A 158 2.21 -11.32 -10.91
N TRP A 159 2.41 -10.44 -9.94
CA TRP A 159 2.96 -9.12 -10.14
C TRP A 159 3.79 -8.67 -8.93
N VAL A 160 4.88 -7.97 -9.21
CA VAL A 160 5.75 -7.36 -8.19
C VAL A 160 6.06 -5.92 -8.57
N PRO A 161 6.28 -5.01 -7.59
CA PRO A 161 6.72 -3.65 -7.87
C PRO A 161 8.01 -3.63 -8.71
N PRO A 162 8.15 -2.75 -9.72
CA PRO A 162 9.39 -2.61 -10.48
C PRO A 162 10.62 -2.28 -9.60
N LEU A 163 10.42 -1.54 -8.50
CA LEU A 163 11.48 -1.14 -7.58
C LEU A 163 11.75 -2.23 -6.54
N ALA A 164 12.81 -3.01 -6.72
CA ALA A 164 13.15 -4.15 -5.86
C ALA A 164 13.39 -3.75 -4.38
N SER A 165 13.88 -2.53 -4.10
CA SER A 165 14.05 -2.05 -2.73
C SER A 165 12.72 -1.89 -1.95
N PHE A 166 11.58 -1.92 -2.64
CA PHE A 166 10.27 -1.88 -2.02
C PHE A 166 9.72 -3.28 -1.65
N TYR A 167 10.31 -4.37 -2.11
CA TYR A 167 9.79 -5.73 -1.90
C TYR A 167 9.54 -6.06 -0.42
N CYS A 168 10.49 -5.73 0.44
CA CYS A 168 10.34 -5.95 1.88
C CYS A 168 9.09 -5.24 2.41
N THR A 169 8.93 -3.95 2.12
CA THR A 169 7.80 -3.15 2.57
C THR A 169 6.48 -3.61 1.93
N TYR A 170 6.49 -3.97 0.64
CA TYR A 170 5.33 -4.49 -0.07
C TYR A 170 4.81 -5.78 0.59
N ALA A 171 5.69 -6.75 0.84
CA ALA A 171 5.31 -8.01 1.47
C ALA A 171 4.81 -7.82 2.90
N LYS A 172 5.46 -6.98 3.70
CA LYS A 172 5.02 -6.64 5.06
C LYS A 172 3.63 -6.03 5.06
N SER A 173 3.37 -5.12 4.14
CA SER A 173 2.06 -4.45 3.99
C SER A 173 0.97 -5.43 3.57
N TRP A 174 1.24 -6.25 2.56
CA TRP A 174 0.31 -7.28 2.09
C TRP A 174 -0.10 -8.26 3.19
N VAL A 175 0.90 -8.80 3.89
CA VAL A 175 0.68 -9.76 4.99
C VAL A 175 -0.11 -9.12 6.12
N GLN A 176 0.21 -7.88 6.50
CA GLN A 176 -0.51 -7.14 7.54
C GLN A 176 -1.98 -6.97 7.18
N VAL A 177 -2.27 -6.55 5.95
CA VAL A 177 -3.65 -6.35 5.49
C VAL A 177 -4.42 -7.66 5.49
N LYS A 178 -3.88 -8.72 4.87
CA LYS A 178 -4.57 -10.02 4.84
C LYS A 178 -4.79 -10.60 6.24
N SER A 179 -3.81 -10.49 7.12
CA SER A 179 -3.92 -10.98 8.50
C SER A 179 -5.00 -10.23 9.29
N TYR A 180 -4.99 -8.90 9.23
CA TYR A 180 -5.97 -8.10 9.97
C TYR A 180 -7.41 -8.35 9.51
N TRP A 181 -7.61 -8.47 8.20
CA TRP A 181 -8.93 -8.66 7.61
C TRP A 181 -9.36 -10.14 7.55
N ALA A 182 -8.57 -11.04 8.13
CA ALA A 182 -8.82 -12.50 8.13
C ALA A 182 -9.08 -13.07 6.72
N LEU A 183 -8.31 -12.58 5.73
CA LEU A 183 -8.35 -13.07 4.36
C LEU A 183 -7.44 -14.30 4.21
N THR A 184 -7.84 -15.22 3.36
CA THR A 184 -7.00 -16.39 3.02
C THR A 184 -5.89 -16.01 2.04
N ILE A 185 -4.93 -16.91 1.89
CA ILE A 185 -3.78 -16.77 0.97
C ILE A 185 -3.60 -18.06 0.18
N THR A 186 -3.22 -17.97 -1.11
CA THR A 186 -2.84 -19.18 -1.85
C THR A 186 -1.43 -19.64 -1.50
N GLY A 187 -1.09 -20.89 -1.81
CA GLY A 187 0.28 -21.39 -1.62
C GLY A 187 1.32 -20.64 -2.45
N ALA A 188 0.96 -20.24 -3.69
CA ALA A 188 1.83 -19.45 -4.57
C ALA A 188 2.07 -18.04 -4.02
N GLU A 189 1.00 -17.36 -3.60
CA GLU A 189 1.07 -16.04 -2.96
C GLU A 189 1.91 -16.09 -1.67
N LYS A 190 1.73 -17.11 -0.81
CA LYS A 190 2.53 -17.31 0.41
C LYS A 190 4.02 -17.47 0.10
N SER A 191 4.36 -18.26 -0.92
CA SER A 191 5.75 -18.47 -1.34
C SER A 191 6.39 -17.21 -1.86
N ALA A 192 5.67 -16.43 -2.70
CA ALA A 192 6.15 -15.16 -3.23
C ALA A 192 6.42 -14.13 -2.12
N LEU A 193 5.49 -13.99 -1.18
CA LEU A 193 5.66 -13.12 -0.01
C LEU A 193 6.82 -13.55 0.88
N GLY A 194 7.01 -14.86 1.09
CA GLY A 194 8.15 -15.40 1.83
C GLY A 194 9.48 -15.00 1.20
N ASN A 195 9.59 -15.11 -0.14
CA ASN A 195 10.78 -14.69 -0.89
C ASN A 195 11.03 -13.17 -0.75
N MET A 196 9.99 -12.35 -0.84
CA MET A 196 10.12 -10.90 -0.64
C MET A 196 10.54 -10.55 0.79
N LEU A 197 10.02 -11.24 1.82
CA LEU A 197 10.42 -11.01 3.22
C LEU A 197 11.87 -11.44 3.52
N ASN A 198 12.51 -12.19 2.64
CA ASN A 198 13.94 -12.50 2.75
C ASN A 198 14.84 -11.37 2.22
N THR A 199 14.27 -10.35 1.55
CA THR A 199 15.00 -9.14 1.15
C THR A 199 15.11 -8.11 2.28
N CYS A 200 14.42 -8.36 3.41
CA CYS A 200 14.50 -7.52 4.59
C CYS A 200 15.78 -7.81 5.40
#